data_7e9fde8e76fdf71015a0907f7ee9013f
#
_entry.id   7e9fde8e76fdf71015a0907f7ee9013f
#
_cell.length_a   1.000
_cell.length_b   1.000
_cell.length_c   1.000
_cell.angle_alpha   90.00
_cell.angle_beta   90.00
_cell.angle_gamma   90.00
#
_symmetry.space_group_name_H-M   'P 1'
#
loop_
_entity.id
_entity.type
_entity.pdbx_description
1 polymer ?
#
loop_
_entity_poly.entity_id
_entity_poly.type
_entity_poly.pdbx_seq_one_letter_code
_entity_poly.pdbx_strand_id
1 'polypeptide(L)'
;MKRIITLLTLCLFLTSAYAAQAETLKLLTWKGYAPAELVAKFEKETGIKVEATYSNNEEMIAKLRATRGAGFDLAQPSQDRISSVQAEFKLYKPMDYSKLDAALFIPSMLDAVKKNTKVGEDSFAAPFCWGTSGLIVNKEKAPGVDSWNALLDEKYKGRVSYRLKRPTLIAMGYALGYKPFELYGDAKAYKEMLDKIEETLIKAKPLVKNYWANGDALLESMRSGEVFVAMAWDNGGFKLHSENPNIDFVAPKQGALGWIDTFALPAKAENVDAAYKWINFIMRPENAAYFTEQENTPTASKDAGSKLSEAVKANFDRCFPPAVIDNIQWYPPVPAELEAMEGKVLDKIKAAN
;
A
#
# COMPACT_ATOMS: atom_id res chain seq x y z
N MET A 1 23.91 51.97 -70.59
CA MET A 1 22.72 51.22 -70.15
C MET A 1 23.17 50.20 -69.13
N LYS A 2 23.09 50.51 -67.82
CA LYS A 2 23.47 49.65 -66.72
C LYS A 2 22.20 48.96 -66.16
N ARG A 3 22.10 47.68 -66.23
CA ARG A 3 21.02 46.92 -65.66
C ARG A 3 21.39 46.56 -64.15
N ILE A 4 20.61 47.08 -63.25
CA ILE A 4 20.68 46.82 -61.82
C ILE A 4 19.85 45.55 -61.59
N ILE A 5 20.49 44.44 -61.12
CA ILE A 5 19.83 43.19 -60.71
C ILE A 5 19.65 43.32 -59.18
N THR A 6 18.40 43.48 -58.76
CA THR A 6 18.04 43.51 -57.32
C THR A 6 17.87 42.04 -56.90
N LEU A 7 18.77 41.53 -56.02
CA LEU A 7 18.62 40.26 -55.35
C LEU A 7 17.67 40.40 -54.17
N LEU A 8 16.49 39.82 -54.25
CA LEU A 8 15.58 39.66 -53.11
C LEU A 8 16.04 38.46 -52.29
N THR A 9 16.65 38.69 -51.12
CA THR A 9 17.01 37.62 -50.17
C THR A 9 15.78 37.29 -49.33
N LEU A 10 15.13 36.17 -49.63
CA LEU A 10 14.00 35.64 -48.88
C LEU A 10 14.54 34.93 -47.64
N CYS A 11 14.53 35.54 -46.49
CA CYS A 11 14.83 34.92 -45.20
C CYS A 11 13.66 34.01 -44.81
N LEU A 12 13.76 32.73 -45.07
CA LEU A 12 12.90 31.71 -44.47
C LEU A 12 13.24 31.61 -42.98
N PHE A 13 12.42 32.16 -42.12
CA PHE A 13 12.40 31.82 -40.70
C PHE A 13 11.83 30.39 -40.56
N LEU A 14 12.71 29.39 -40.52
CA LEU A 14 12.39 28.06 -40.04
C LEU A 14 12.15 28.16 -38.52
N THR A 15 10.92 28.44 -38.12
CA THR A 15 10.49 28.18 -36.76
C THR A 15 10.46 26.67 -36.57
N SER A 16 11.57 26.13 -36.09
CA SER A 16 11.59 24.76 -35.56
C SER A 16 10.65 24.73 -34.36
N ALA A 17 9.40 24.32 -34.58
CA ALA A 17 8.53 23.91 -33.49
C ALA A 17 9.19 22.67 -32.86
N TYR A 18 10.02 22.89 -31.84
CA TYR A 18 10.34 21.81 -30.93
C TYR A 18 9.01 21.38 -30.35
N ALA A 19 8.48 20.27 -30.84
CA ALA A 19 7.44 19.56 -30.11
C ALA A 19 8.05 19.21 -28.75
N ALA A 20 7.70 20.00 -27.72
CA ALA A 20 8.10 19.69 -26.37
C ALA A 20 7.62 18.26 -26.13
N GLN A 21 8.56 17.32 -25.96
CA GLN A 21 8.22 15.96 -25.62
C GLN A 21 7.37 16.03 -24.34
N ALA A 22 6.16 15.48 -24.42
CA ALA A 22 5.25 15.54 -23.28
C ALA A 22 5.97 14.96 -22.06
N GLU A 23 6.00 15.74 -20.96
CA GLU A 23 6.57 15.30 -19.69
C GLU A 23 5.87 14.01 -19.26
N THR A 24 6.63 13.01 -18.82
CA THR A 24 6.09 11.72 -18.42
C THR A 24 6.39 11.46 -16.96
N LEU A 25 5.33 11.23 -16.16
CA LEU A 25 5.42 10.82 -14.77
C LEU A 25 5.46 9.29 -14.69
N LYS A 26 6.56 8.74 -14.21
CA LYS A 26 6.75 7.30 -14.02
C LYS A 26 6.44 6.91 -12.58
N LEU A 27 5.32 6.21 -12.40
CA LEU A 27 4.85 5.72 -11.09
C LEU A 27 5.32 4.29 -10.84
N LEU A 28 5.84 4.02 -9.64
CA LEU A 28 6.03 2.68 -9.09
C LEU A 28 5.00 2.47 -7.98
N THR A 29 3.94 1.72 -8.28
CA THR A 29 2.72 1.75 -7.48
C THR A 29 2.06 0.38 -7.34
N TRP A 30 1.02 0.31 -6.51
CA TRP A 30 0.16 -0.87 -6.39
C TRP A 30 -0.86 -0.92 -7.53
N LYS A 31 -1.33 -2.14 -7.85
CA LYS A 31 -2.45 -2.31 -8.78
C LYS A 31 -3.69 -1.59 -8.19
N GLY A 32 -4.36 -0.79 -9.02
CA GLY A 32 -5.51 0.02 -8.63
C GLY A 32 -5.18 1.45 -8.17
N TYR A 33 -3.95 1.76 -7.79
CA TYR A 33 -3.60 3.09 -7.24
C TYR A 33 -3.46 4.21 -8.28
N ALA A 34 -3.56 3.88 -9.54
CA ALA A 34 -3.65 4.83 -10.65
C ALA A 34 -4.84 4.46 -11.55
N PRO A 35 -6.09 4.70 -11.12
CA PRO A 35 -7.29 4.42 -11.92
C PRO A 35 -7.23 5.13 -13.27
N ALA A 36 -7.60 4.43 -14.33
CA ALA A 36 -7.49 4.93 -15.71
C ALA A 36 -8.19 6.28 -15.93
N GLU A 37 -9.34 6.48 -15.30
CA GLU A 37 -10.12 7.72 -15.38
C GLU A 37 -9.39 8.89 -14.71
N LEU A 38 -8.75 8.66 -13.56
CA LEU A 38 -7.94 9.70 -12.89
C LEU A 38 -6.66 9.99 -13.66
N VAL A 39 -6.04 8.97 -14.25
CA VAL A 39 -4.89 9.17 -15.15
C VAL A 39 -5.30 10.03 -16.34
N ALA A 40 -6.38 9.68 -17.05
CA ALA A 40 -6.87 10.45 -18.20
C ALA A 40 -7.24 11.90 -17.83
N LYS A 41 -7.85 12.10 -16.64
CA LYS A 41 -8.18 13.43 -16.12
C LYS A 41 -6.93 14.25 -15.84
N PHE A 42 -5.92 13.65 -15.19
CA PHE A 42 -4.64 14.31 -14.90
C PHE A 42 -3.89 14.69 -16.19
N GLU A 43 -3.79 13.76 -17.15
CA GLU A 43 -3.15 13.99 -18.43
C GLU A 43 -3.83 15.13 -19.21
N LYS A 44 -5.18 15.19 -19.18
CA LYS A 44 -5.95 16.25 -19.81
C LYS A 44 -5.73 17.62 -19.14
N GLU A 45 -5.65 17.65 -17.80
CA GLU A 45 -5.47 18.90 -17.04
C GLU A 45 -4.05 19.45 -17.15
N THR A 46 -3.04 18.58 -17.23
CA THR A 46 -1.63 18.99 -17.08
C THR A 46 -0.79 18.84 -18.35
N GLY A 47 -1.24 18.04 -19.31
CA GLY A 47 -0.43 17.62 -20.45
C GLY A 47 0.67 16.60 -20.14
N ILE A 48 0.78 16.16 -18.86
CA ILE A 48 1.79 15.21 -18.37
C ILE A 48 1.25 13.80 -18.58
N LYS A 49 2.01 12.93 -19.25
CA LYS A 49 1.69 11.52 -19.40
C LYS A 49 1.96 10.75 -18.11
N VAL A 50 1.19 9.70 -17.83
CA VAL A 50 1.39 8.84 -16.65
C VAL A 50 1.68 7.42 -17.08
N GLU A 51 2.82 6.89 -16.65
CA GLU A 51 3.22 5.49 -16.85
C GLU A 51 3.29 4.80 -15.49
N ALA A 52 2.38 3.83 -15.24
CA ALA A 52 2.32 3.09 -13.99
C ALA A 52 2.99 1.72 -14.11
N THR A 53 3.95 1.43 -13.23
CA THR A 53 4.52 0.10 -13.02
C THR A 53 3.96 -0.47 -11.73
N TYR A 54 3.20 -1.55 -11.84
CA TYR A 54 2.57 -2.20 -10.68
C TYR A 54 3.55 -3.11 -9.95
N SER A 55 3.50 -3.09 -8.62
CA SER A 55 4.44 -3.78 -7.75
C SER A 55 3.87 -3.98 -6.34
N ASN A 56 4.66 -4.54 -5.44
CA ASN A 56 4.42 -4.61 -3.99
C ASN A 56 5.64 -4.07 -3.24
N ASN A 57 5.57 -3.95 -1.90
CA ASN A 57 6.65 -3.35 -1.10
C ASN A 57 8.03 -3.97 -1.38
N GLU A 58 8.12 -5.30 -1.33
CA GLU A 58 9.38 -6.01 -1.51
C GLU A 58 9.98 -5.77 -2.91
N GLU A 59 9.12 -5.83 -3.92
CA GLU A 59 9.53 -5.61 -5.32
C GLU A 59 9.86 -4.15 -5.60
N MET A 60 9.09 -3.18 -5.05
CA MET A 60 9.39 -1.74 -5.15
C MET A 60 10.78 -1.46 -4.59
N ILE A 61 11.06 -1.93 -3.37
CA ILE A 61 12.36 -1.75 -2.71
C ILE A 61 13.46 -2.43 -3.52
N ALA A 62 13.25 -3.65 -4.00
CA ALA A 62 14.24 -4.37 -4.81
C ALA A 62 14.55 -3.63 -6.12
N LYS A 63 13.53 -3.13 -6.84
CA LYS A 63 13.70 -2.33 -8.06
C LYS A 63 14.48 -1.04 -7.79
N LEU A 64 14.08 -0.29 -6.75
CA LEU A 64 14.77 0.96 -6.38
C LEU A 64 16.22 0.71 -5.94
N ARG A 65 16.50 -0.38 -5.22
CA ARG A 65 17.89 -0.78 -4.86
C ARG A 65 18.72 -1.09 -6.09
N ALA A 66 18.19 -1.91 -7.01
CA ALA A 66 18.90 -2.30 -8.24
C ALA A 66 19.26 -1.09 -9.11
N THR A 67 18.42 -0.05 -9.14
CA THR A 67 18.63 1.16 -9.94
C THR A 67 19.21 2.33 -9.14
N ARG A 68 19.44 2.14 -7.83
CA ARG A 68 19.83 3.22 -6.89
C ARG A 68 18.87 4.41 -6.94
N GLY A 69 17.57 4.12 -7.00
CA GLY A 69 16.49 5.11 -7.03
C GLY A 69 16.27 5.77 -8.39
N ALA A 70 16.77 5.20 -9.50
CA ALA A 70 16.50 5.71 -10.84
C ALA A 70 15.33 4.98 -11.50
N GLY A 71 14.79 5.57 -12.58
CA GLY A 71 13.80 4.96 -13.46
C GLY A 71 12.34 5.23 -13.07
N PHE A 72 12.10 5.85 -11.92
CA PHE A 72 10.77 6.26 -11.45
C PHE A 72 10.82 7.66 -10.84
N ASP A 73 9.68 8.36 -10.89
CA ASP A 73 9.55 9.72 -10.37
C ASP A 73 8.77 9.75 -9.06
N LEU A 74 7.86 8.79 -8.85
CA LEU A 74 7.09 8.62 -7.62
C LEU A 74 6.95 7.13 -7.30
N ALA A 75 7.18 6.75 -6.05
CA ALA A 75 6.94 5.40 -5.53
C ALA A 75 5.90 5.45 -4.39
N GLN A 76 5.17 4.35 -4.21
CA GLN A 76 4.10 4.27 -3.20
C GLN A 76 4.28 3.10 -2.24
N PRO A 77 5.40 3.05 -1.47
CA PRO A 77 5.62 2.05 -0.43
C PRO A 77 4.78 2.36 0.82
N SER A 78 4.59 1.34 1.67
CA SER A 78 4.02 1.54 3.00
C SER A 78 4.99 2.30 3.91
N GLN A 79 4.46 3.15 4.80
CA GLN A 79 5.26 4.06 5.64
C GLN A 79 6.31 3.34 6.50
N ASP A 80 5.97 2.16 7.01
CA ASP A 80 6.82 1.37 7.89
C ASP A 80 8.07 0.80 7.20
N ARG A 81 8.12 0.88 5.86
CA ARG A 81 9.21 0.36 5.03
C ARG A 81 10.19 1.44 4.56
N ILE A 82 9.97 2.70 4.93
CA ILE A 82 10.75 3.82 4.36
C ILE A 82 12.00 4.09 5.16
N SER A 83 11.89 4.30 6.48
CA SER A 83 12.99 4.82 7.29
C SER A 83 14.21 3.88 7.34
N SER A 84 14.02 2.56 7.52
CA SER A 84 15.11 1.59 7.52
C SER A 84 15.81 1.51 6.15
N VAL A 85 15.02 1.42 5.09
CA VAL A 85 15.52 1.38 3.69
C VAL A 85 16.25 2.67 3.33
N GLN A 86 15.75 3.82 3.77
CA GLN A 86 16.39 5.11 3.54
C GLN A 86 17.71 5.24 4.30
N ALA A 87 17.73 4.83 5.57
CA ALA A 87 18.95 4.87 6.39
C ALA A 87 20.08 4.04 5.77
N GLU A 88 19.75 2.85 5.25
CA GLU A 88 20.75 1.91 4.70
C GLU A 88 21.11 2.21 3.25
N PHE A 89 20.13 2.43 2.38
CA PHE A 89 20.32 2.47 0.92
C PHE A 89 20.16 3.85 0.28
N LYS A 90 19.63 4.84 1.00
CA LYS A 90 19.40 6.21 0.50
C LYS A 90 18.59 6.25 -0.80
N LEU A 91 17.47 5.53 -0.84
CA LEU A 91 16.66 5.33 -2.04
C LEU A 91 15.68 6.47 -2.35
N TYR A 92 15.48 7.40 -1.42
CA TYR A 92 14.49 8.46 -1.56
C TYR A 92 15.10 9.84 -1.41
N LYS A 93 14.49 10.86 -2.03
CA LYS A 93 14.74 12.28 -1.77
C LYS A 93 13.94 12.74 -0.56
N PRO A 94 14.41 13.71 0.22
CA PRO A 94 13.57 14.41 1.19
C PRO A 94 12.29 14.95 0.54
N MET A 95 11.16 14.84 1.25
CA MET A 95 9.88 15.40 0.80
C MET A 95 9.86 16.91 1.07
N ASP A 96 9.67 17.69 0.02
CA ASP A 96 9.43 19.15 0.15
C ASP A 96 7.94 19.41 0.42
N TYR A 97 7.58 19.51 1.69
CA TYR A 97 6.19 19.75 2.09
C TYR A 97 5.62 21.11 1.69
N SER A 98 6.47 22.08 1.27
CA SER A 98 6.00 23.35 0.75
C SER A 98 5.35 23.22 -0.64
N LYS A 99 5.65 22.14 -1.36
CA LYS A 99 5.04 21.81 -2.67
C LYS A 99 3.73 21.01 -2.55
N LEU A 100 3.37 20.58 -1.35
CA LEU A 100 2.10 19.91 -1.06
C LEU A 100 1.07 20.96 -0.64
N ASP A 101 -0.16 20.82 -1.15
CA ASP A 101 -1.30 21.52 -0.57
C ASP A 101 -1.72 20.79 0.73
N ALA A 102 -1.18 21.27 1.86
CA ALA A 102 -1.41 20.67 3.17
C ALA A 102 -2.90 20.67 3.57
N ALA A 103 -3.73 21.55 3.01
CA ALA A 103 -5.16 21.60 3.28
C ALA A 103 -5.91 20.39 2.73
N LEU A 104 -5.34 19.67 1.76
CA LEU A 104 -5.91 18.45 1.19
C LEU A 104 -5.76 17.23 2.11
N PHE A 105 -4.87 17.27 3.11
CA PHE A 105 -4.54 16.11 3.92
C PHE A 105 -5.22 16.14 5.28
N ILE A 106 -5.52 14.96 5.83
CA ILE A 106 -5.86 14.78 7.25
C ILE A 106 -4.60 15.12 8.07
N PRO A 107 -4.61 16.18 8.92
CA PRO A 107 -3.39 16.67 9.55
C PRO A 107 -2.68 15.61 10.40
N SER A 108 -3.43 14.83 11.19
CA SER A 108 -2.86 13.78 12.04
C SER A 108 -2.15 12.68 11.24
N MET A 109 -2.65 12.33 10.05
CA MET A 109 -2.01 11.35 9.17
C MET A 109 -0.75 11.93 8.53
N LEU A 110 -0.79 13.20 8.08
CA LEU A 110 0.37 13.87 7.53
C LEU A 110 1.50 13.94 8.57
N ASP A 111 1.19 14.31 9.80
CA ASP A 111 2.16 14.41 10.89
C ASP A 111 2.71 13.02 11.29
N ALA A 112 1.85 12.00 11.34
CA ALA A 112 2.27 10.62 11.63
C ALA A 112 3.25 10.10 10.57
N VAL A 113 2.94 10.29 9.28
CA VAL A 113 3.83 9.84 8.19
C VAL A 113 5.14 10.63 8.19
N LYS A 114 5.11 11.95 8.39
CA LYS A 114 6.33 12.76 8.58
C LYS A 114 7.22 12.17 9.66
N LYS A 115 6.65 11.89 10.84
CA LYS A 115 7.37 11.32 11.98
C LYS A 115 7.93 9.93 11.66
N ASN A 116 7.12 9.04 11.11
CA ASN A 116 7.48 7.62 10.90
C ASN A 116 8.45 7.40 9.74
N THR A 117 8.54 8.37 8.81
CA THR A 117 9.46 8.30 7.66
C THR A 117 10.68 9.20 7.82
N LYS A 118 10.92 9.72 9.04
CA LYS A 118 12.06 10.61 9.34
C LYS A 118 13.36 9.82 9.44
N VAL A 119 14.42 10.31 8.78
CA VAL A 119 15.80 9.85 8.91
C VAL A 119 16.70 11.07 9.01
N GLY A 120 17.43 11.22 10.13
CA GLY A 120 18.08 12.48 10.43
C GLY A 120 17.07 13.60 10.65
N GLU A 121 17.23 14.73 9.96
CA GLU A 121 16.30 15.86 10.03
C GLU A 121 15.21 15.80 8.95
N ASP A 122 15.37 14.96 7.93
CA ASP A 122 14.49 14.89 6.78
C ASP A 122 13.40 13.84 6.95
N SER A 123 12.22 14.12 6.40
CA SER A 123 11.11 13.17 6.22
C SER A 123 10.96 12.84 4.74
N PHE A 124 10.64 11.58 4.42
CA PHE A 124 10.79 11.04 3.07
C PHE A 124 9.47 10.67 2.39
N ALA A 125 8.30 10.90 3.03
CA ALA A 125 7.02 10.57 2.42
C ALA A 125 5.86 11.44 2.89
N ALA A 126 4.79 11.45 2.09
CA ALA A 126 3.47 11.96 2.45
C ALA A 126 2.43 10.84 2.38
N PRO A 127 1.34 10.85 3.19
CA PRO A 127 0.35 9.79 3.18
C PRO A 127 -0.50 9.82 1.89
N PHE A 128 -0.88 8.64 1.40
CA PHE A 128 -1.82 8.51 0.30
C PHE A 128 -3.13 7.86 0.76
N CYS A 129 -3.08 6.58 1.05
CA CYS A 129 -4.24 5.81 1.45
C CYS A 129 -3.88 4.88 2.62
N TRP A 130 -4.90 4.35 3.26
CA TRP A 130 -4.73 3.47 4.41
C TRP A 130 -5.78 2.37 4.40
N GLY A 131 -5.55 1.35 5.20
CA GLY A 131 -6.48 0.27 5.40
C GLY A 131 -5.97 -0.68 6.47
N THR A 132 -6.62 -1.82 6.56
CA THR A 132 -6.27 -2.84 7.53
C THR A 132 -6.11 -4.21 6.89
N SER A 133 -5.31 -5.06 7.54
CA SER A 133 -5.33 -6.49 7.34
C SER A 133 -6.07 -7.13 8.52
N GLY A 134 -7.04 -7.96 8.19
CA GLY A 134 -7.86 -8.68 9.15
C GLY A 134 -8.22 -10.04 8.59
N LEU A 135 -9.42 -10.51 8.89
CA LEU A 135 -9.95 -11.76 8.36
C LEU A 135 -11.07 -11.49 7.36
N ILE A 136 -11.08 -12.22 6.24
CA ILE A 136 -12.29 -12.42 5.45
C ILE A 136 -12.86 -13.77 5.84
N VAL A 137 -14.14 -13.79 6.21
CA VAL A 137 -14.80 -14.95 6.80
C VAL A 137 -16.09 -15.25 6.05
N ASN A 138 -16.25 -16.51 5.64
CA ASN A 138 -17.55 -17.03 5.24
C ASN A 138 -18.33 -17.39 6.51
N LYS A 139 -19.28 -16.53 6.91
CA LYS A 139 -20.01 -16.64 8.20
C LYS A 139 -20.91 -17.86 8.31
N GLU A 140 -21.32 -18.45 7.17
CA GLU A 140 -22.07 -19.72 7.17
C GLU A 140 -21.17 -20.92 7.49
N LYS A 141 -19.94 -20.92 6.97
CA LYS A 141 -18.99 -22.02 7.12
C LYS A 141 -18.08 -21.88 8.34
N ALA A 142 -17.88 -20.63 8.80
CA ALA A 142 -17.05 -20.29 9.93
C ALA A 142 -17.76 -19.28 10.86
N PRO A 143 -18.89 -19.67 11.48
CA PRO A 143 -19.65 -18.78 12.34
C PRO A 143 -18.85 -18.39 13.59
N GLY A 144 -18.98 -17.12 14.04
CA GLY A 144 -18.39 -16.62 15.29
C GLY A 144 -16.87 -16.40 15.24
N VAL A 145 -16.25 -16.42 14.08
CA VAL A 145 -14.83 -16.08 13.93
C VAL A 145 -14.62 -14.59 14.19
N ASP A 146 -13.81 -14.30 15.22
CA ASP A 146 -13.46 -12.94 15.67
C ASP A 146 -11.97 -12.80 16.07
N SER A 147 -11.12 -13.76 15.74
CA SER A 147 -9.76 -13.85 16.27
C SER A 147 -8.77 -14.38 15.23
N TRP A 148 -7.53 -13.89 15.25
CA TRP A 148 -6.42 -14.44 14.47
C TRP A 148 -6.22 -15.95 14.69
N ASN A 149 -6.63 -16.48 15.85
CA ASN A 149 -6.54 -17.91 16.17
C ASN A 149 -7.35 -18.79 15.20
N ALA A 150 -8.34 -18.24 14.51
CA ALA A 150 -9.09 -18.98 13.50
C ALA A 150 -8.22 -19.50 12.34
N LEU A 151 -7.07 -18.84 12.07
CA LEU A 151 -6.11 -19.31 11.08
C LEU A 151 -5.33 -20.58 11.52
N LEU A 152 -5.42 -20.93 12.80
CA LEU A 152 -4.75 -22.07 13.41
C LEU A 152 -5.75 -23.14 13.91
N ASP A 153 -7.05 -22.96 13.65
CA ASP A 153 -8.10 -23.85 14.16
C ASP A 153 -8.26 -25.09 13.25
N GLU A 154 -8.03 -26.27 13.80
CA GLU A 154 -8.11 -27.58 13.11
C GLU A 154 -9.48 -27.82 12.43
N LYS A 155 -10.56 -27.21 12.93
CA LYS A 155 -11.89 -27.34 12.30
C LYS A 155 -11.95 -26.76 10.88
N TYR A 156 -10.99 -25.87 10.52
CA TYR A 156 -10.87 -25.27 9.18
C TYR A 156 -9.77 -25.92 8.34
N LYS A 157 -9.37 -27.15 8.64
CA LYS A 157 -8.32 -27.86 7.90
C LYS A 157 -8.55 -27.86 6.40
N GLY A 158 -7.54 -27.40 5.65
CA GLY A 158 -7.60 -27.24 4.20
C GLY A 158 -8.55 -26.13 3.71
N ARG A 159 -8.98 -25.21 4.60
CA ARG A 159 -9.93 -24.13 4.31
C ARG A 159 -9.44 -22.75 4.74
N VAL A 160 -8.17 -22.65 5.16
CA VAL A 160 -7.53 -21.39 5.57
C VAL A 160 -6.64 -20.87 4.45
N SER A 161 -6.52 -19.56 4.32
CA SER A 161 -5.60 -18.93 3.37
C SER A 161 -4.99 -17.66 3.94
N TYR A 162 -3.72 -17.42 3.66
CA TYR A 162 -3.01 -16.17 4.00
C TYR A 162 -1.79 -15.97 3.10
N ARG A 163 -1.24 -14.76 3.08
CA ARG A 163 0.05 -14.49 2.43
C ARG A 163 1.17 -14.99 3.34
N LEU A 164 2.14 -15.73 2.79
CA LEU A 164 3.34 -16.05 3.57
C LEU A 164 4.34 -14.88 3.46
N LYS A 165 4.04 -13.81 4.17
CA LYS A 165 4.75 -12.53 4.23
C LYS A 165 4.76 -11.99 5.66
N ARG A 166 5.53 -10.92 5.90
CA ARG A 166 5.65 -10.23 7.18
C ARG A 166 4.31 -10.01 7.93
N PRO A 167 3.22 -9.53 7.28
CA PRO A 167 1.95 -9.33 7.98
C PRO A 167 1.43 -10.59 8.69
N THR A 168 1.64 -11.78 8.10
CA THR A 168 1.24 -13.04 8.72
C THR A 168 2.06 -13.35 9.97
N LEU A 169 3.37 -13.05 10.00
CA LEU A 169 4.18 -13.22 11.20
C LEU A 169 3.65 -12.35 12.35
N ILE A 170 3.30 -11.09 12.05
CA ILE A 170 2.74 -10.17 13.05
C ILE A 170 1.37 -10.66 13.55
N ALA A 171 0.47 -11.07 12.64
CA ALA A 171 -0.84 -11.63 13.01
C ALA A 171 -0.70 -12.89 13.88
N MET A 172 0.25 -13.77 13.54
CA MET A 172 0.53 -14.98 14.35
C MET A 172 1.12 -14.64 15.71
N GLY A 173 1.96 -13.59 15.80
CA GLY A 173 2.41 -13.07 17.08
C GLY A 173 1.23 -12.71 17.99
N TYR A 174 0.28 -11.95 17.48
CA TYR A 174 -0.96 -11.61 18.22
C TYR A 174 -1.82 -12.85 18.52
N ALA A 175 -1.94 -13.79 17.57
CA ALA A 175 -2.66 -15.05 17.81
C ALA A 175 -2.07 -15.87 18.97
N LEU A 176 -0.75 -15.84 19.13
CA LEU A 176 -0.01 -16.53 20.18
C LEU A 176 0.09 -15.73 21.51
N GLY A 177 -0.55 -14.55 21.58
CA GLY A 177 -0.59 -13.72 22.78
C GLY A 177 0.59 -12.77 22.96
N TYR A 178 1.45 -12.65 21.96
CA TYR A 178 2.50 -11.62 21.95
C TYR A 178 1.94 -10.26 21.54
N LYS A 179 2.74 -9.22 21.75
CA LYS A 179 2.54 -7.87 21.23
C LYS A 179 3.73 -7.50 20.35
N PRO A 180 3.75 -7.95 19.08
CA PRO A 180 4.93 -7.87 18.23
C PRO A 180 5.57 -6.49 18.17
N PHE A 181 4.77 -5.42 18.09
CA PHE A 181 5.26 -4.05 17.98
C PHE A 181 5.91 -3.52 19.26
N GLU A 182 5.50 -4.01 20.44
CA GLU A 182 6.15 -3.66 21.71
C GLU A 182 7.54 -4.31 21.85
N LEU A 183 7.82 -5.36 21.07
CA LEU A 183 9.10 -6.08 21.06
C LEU A 183 10.15 -5.46 20.12
N TYR A 184 9.82 -4.41 19.37
CA TYR A 184 10.75 -3.81 18.40
C TYR A 184 12.04 -3.23 19.03
N GLY A 185 12.02 -2.93 20.31
CA GLY A 185 13.18 -2.52 21.09
C GLY A 185 14.01 -3.66 21.71
N ASP A 186 13.54 -4.92 21.59
CA ASP A 186 14.20 -6.10 22.15
C ASP A 186 14.35 -7.20 21.08
N ALA A 187 15.44 -7.17 20.36
CA ALA A 187 15.71 -8.11 19.27
C ALA A 187 15.76 -9.58 19.73
N LYS A 188 16.13 -9.84 21.00
CA LYS A 188 16.14 -11.20 21.56
C LYS A 188 14.71 -11.71 21.77
N ALA A 189 13.88 -10.95 22.47
CA ALA A 189 12.49 -11.31 22.69
C ALA A 189 11.71 -11.42 21.37
N TYR A 190 12.01 -10.53 20.40
CA TYR A 190 11.42 -10.61 19.07
C TYR A 190 11.82 -11.90 18.34
N LYS A 191 13.09 -12.30 18.44
CA LYS A 191 13.55 -13.58 17.86
C LYS A 191 12.87 -14.79 18.50
N GLU A 192 12.73 -14.82 19.83
CA GLU A 192 12.05 -15.89 20.55
C GLU A 192 10.58 -16.01 20.10
N MET A 193 9.88 -14.89 19.91
CA MET A 193 8.55 -14.87 19.31
C MET A 193 8.56 -15.45 17.88
N LEU A 194 9.50 -15.04 17.04
CA LEU A 194 9.61 -15.54 15.67
C LEU A 194 9.90 -17.04 15.60
N ASP A 195 10.75 -17.57 16.49
CA ASP A 195 11.03 -19.00 16.57
C ASP A 195 9.74 -19.80 16.91
N LYS A 196 8.89 -19.23 17.79
CA LYS A 196 7.60 -19.84 18.13
C LYS A 196 6.60 -19.77 16.99
N ILE A 197 6.59 -18.66 16.24
CA ILE A 197 5.76 -18.50 15.03
C ILE A 197 6.20 -19.49 13.95
N GLU A 198 7.50 -19.65 13.71
CA GLU A 198 8.06 -20.62 12.76
C GLU A 198 7.55 -22.04 13.06
N GLU A 199 7.72 -22.52 14.30
CA GLU A 199 7.23 -23.81 14.75
C GLU A 199 5.72 -23.97 14.51
N THR A 200 4.95 -22.95 14.90
CA THR A 200 3.48 -22.95 14.79
C THR A 200 3.02 -23.00 13.33
N LEU A 201 3.58 -22.15 12.46
CA LEU A 201 3.17 -22.12 11.05
C LEU A 201 3.60 -23.36 10.26
N ILE A 202 4.73 -23.98 10.61
CA ILE A 202 5.13 -25.26 10.02
C ILE A 202 4.11 -26.35 10.40
N LYS A 203 3.70 -26.43 11.66
CA LYS A 203 2.65 -27.37 12.11
C LYS A 203 1.29 -27.08 11.48
N ALA A 204 0.97 -25.82 11.25
CA ALA A 204 -0.31 -25.40 10.69
C ALA A 204 -0.41 -25.55 9.15
N LYS A 205 0.65 -25.95 8.44
CA LYS A 205 0.60 -26.14 6.98
C LYS A 205 -0.58 -26.98 6.48
N PRO A 206 -0.97 -28.10 7.13
CA PRO A 206 -2.13 -28.88 6.69
C PRO A 206 -3.47 -28.15 6.77
N LEU A 207 -3.56 -27.03 7.51
CA LEU A 207 -4.75 -26.21 7.60
C LEU A 207 -4.92 -25.31 6.36
N VAL A 208 -3.80 -25.00 5.70
CA VAL A 208 -3.74 -24.01 4.63
C VAL A 208 -4.16 -24.62 3.30
N LYS A 209 -5.18 -24.07 2.66
CA LYS A 209 -5.57 -24.42 1.29
C LYS A 209 -4.54 -23.90 0.29
N ASN A 210 -4.15 -22.65 0.44
CA ASN A 210 -3.14 -22.00 -0.39
C ASN A 210 -2.52 -20.78 0.31
N TYR A 211 -1.31 -20.42 -0.13
CA TYR A 211 -0.67 -19.15 0.20
C TYR A 211 -0.90 -18.20 -0.97
N TRP A 212 -1.81 -17.25 -0.81
CA TRP A 212 -2.12 -16.33 -1.90
C TRP A 212 -1.02 -15.27 -2.09
N ALA A 213 -0.74 -14.95 -3.34
CA ALA A 213 0.15 -13.86 -3.73
C ALA A 213 -0.59 -12.70 -4.40
N ASN A 214 -1.76 -12.99 -4.98
CA ASN A 214 -2.61 -12.07 -5.70
C ASN A 214 -3.98 -12.00 -5.02
N GLY A 215 -4.48 -10.79 -4.72
CA GLY A 215 -5.76 -10.57 -4.04
C GLY A 215 -6.94 -11.11 -4.84
N ASP A 216 -6.97 -10.95 -6.17
CA ASP A 216 -8.07 -11.44 -7.00
C ASP A 216 -8.21 -12.98 -6.91
N ALA A 217 -7.10 -13.71 -6.88
CA ALA A 217 -7.08 -15.17 -6.71
C ALA A 217 -7.60 -15.59 -5.34
N LEU A 218 -7.30 -14.83 -4.29
CA LEU A 218 -7.87 -15.07 -2.96
C LEU A 218 -9.40 -14.88 -2.99
N LEU A 219 -9.88 -13.76 -3.54
CA LEU A 219 -11.31 -13.48 -3.60
C LEU A 219 -12.06 -14.57 -4.36
N GLU A 220 -11.47 -15.13 -5.42
CA GLU A 220 -12.07 -16.27 -6.15
C GLU A 220 -12.14 -17.53 -5.29
N SER A 221 -11.09 -17.85 -4.52
CA SER A 221 -11.11 -18.98 -3.59
C SER A 221 -12.15 -18.83 -2.47
N MET A 222 -12.47 -17.59 -2.09
CA MET A 222 -13.54 -17.30 -1.13
C MET A 222 -14.92 -17.44 -1.78
N ARG A 223 -15.12 -16.94 -3.01
CA ARG A 223 -16.38 -17.06 -3.77
C ARG A 223 -16.76 -18.51 -4.05
N SER A 224 -15.79 -19.30 -4.47
CA SER A 224 -15.99 -20.73 -4.76
C SER A 224 -16.21 -21.57 -3.50
N GLY A 225 -15.99 -21.01 -2.30
CA GLY A 225 -16.10 -21.74 -1.04
C GLY A 225 -14.95 -22.73 -0.81
N GLU A 226 -13.84 -22.60 -1.53
CA GLU A 226 -12.62 -23.39 -1.24
C GLU A 226 -11.95 -22.93 0.04
N VAL A 227 -12.04 -21.64 0.37
CA VAL A 227 -11.51 -21.03 1.59
C VAL A 227 -12.67 -20.49 2.42
N PHE A 228 -12.62 -20.73 3.74
CA PHE A 228 -13.63 -20.27 4.69
C PHE A 228 -13.14 -19.11 5.54
N VAL A 229 -11.84 -19.09 5.86
CA VAL A 229 -11.19 -18.05 6.65
C VAL A 229 -9.88 -17.65 5.97
N ALA A 230 -9.73 -16.38 5.67
CA ALA A 230 -8.51 -15.88 5.08
C ALA A 230 -8.00 -14.63 5.81
N MET A 231 -6.70 -14.54 6.04
CA MET A 231 -6.09 -13.25 6.34
C MET A 231 -5.99 -12.44 5.05
N ALA A 232 -6.60 -11.26 5.03
CA ALA A 232 -6.65 -10.41 3.85
C ALA A 232 -6.87 -8.93 4.21
N TRP A 233 -6.92 -8.08 3.20
CA TRP A 233 -7.26 -6.68 3.34
C TRP A 233 -8.76 -6.45 3.44
N ASP A 234 -9.16 -5.40 4.14
CA ASP A 234 -10.54 -4.97 4.36
C ASP A 234 -11.30 -4.73 3.04
N ASN A 235 -10.70 -4.06 2.07
CA ASN A 235 -11.30 -3.77 0.78
C ASN A 235 -11.74 -5.04 0.02
N GLY A 236 -10.99 -6.13 0.14
CA GLY A 236 -11.36 -7.43 -0.42
C GLY A 236 -12.62 -8.00 0.25
N GLY A 237 -12.72 -7.86 1.57
CA GLY A 237 -13.90 -8.25 2.34
C GLY A 237 -15.14 -7.43 1.97
N PHE A 238 -14.99 -6.12 1.79
CA PHE A 238 -16.09 -5.23 1.36
C PHE A 238 -16.61 -5.62 -0.02
N LYS A 239 -15.70 -5.91 -0.96
CA LYS A 239 -16.06 -6.38 -2.30
C LYS A 239 -16.84 -7.67 -2.25
N LEU A 240 -16.37 -8.67 -1.50
CA LEU A 240 -17.06 -9.95 -1.37
C LEU A 240 -18.41 -9.81 -0.65
N HIS A 241 -18.51 -8.94 0.35
CA HIS A 241 -19.75 -8.68 1.07
C HIS A 241 -20.84 -8.10 0.15
N SER A 242 -20.47 -7.22 -0.78
CA SER A 242 -21.41 -6.69 -1.77
C SER A 242 -21.96 -7.74 -2.73
N GLU A 243 -21.19 -8.80 -2.97
CA GLU A 243 -21.58 -9.94 -3.83
C GLU A 243 -22.36 -11.02 -3.05
N ASN A 244 -21.93 -11.27 -1.79
CA ASN A 244 -22.52 -12.25 -0.89
C ASN A 244 -22.42 -11.77 0.57
N PRO A 245 -23.53 -11.34 1.20
CA PRO A 245 -23.54 -10.83 2.58
C PRO A 245 -23.06 -11.83 3.64
N ASN A 246 -22.99 -13.11 3.33
CA ASN A 246 -22.45 -14.13 4.22
C ASN A 246 -20.90 -14.17 4.24
N ILE A 247 -20.25 -13.46 3.31
CA ILE A 247 -18.80 -13.29 3.32
C ILE A 247 -18.50 -11.84 3.74
N ASP A 248 -17.65 -11.63 4.73
CA ASP A 248 -17.40 -10.28 5.23
C ASP A 248 -15.99 -10.14 5.80
N PHE A 249 -15.54 -8.89 5.90
CA PHE A 249 -14.36 -8.55 6.66
C PHE A 249 -14.67 -8.56 8.16
N VAL A 250 -13.77 -9.15 8.93
CA VAL A 250 -13.83 -9.19 10.38
C VAL A 250 -12.51 -8.67 10.95
N ALA A 251 -12.55 -7.57 11.68
CA ALA A 251 -11.42 -7.11 12.47
C ALA A 251 -11.22 -8.06 13.67
N PRO A 252 -10.07 -8.73 13.79
CA PRO A 252 -9.83 -9.64 14.91
C PRO A 252 -9.82 -8.90 16.25
N LYS A 253 -10.28 -9.53 17.32
CA LYS A 253 -10.32 -8.94 18.67
C LYS A 253 -8.95 -8.55 19.22
N GLN A 254 -7.87 -9.13 18.69
CA GLN A 254 -6.50 -8.71 19.01
C GLN A 254 -6.08 -7.43 18.28
N GLY A 255 -6.92 -6.90 17.41
CA GLY A 255 -6.70 -5.75 16.54
C GLY A 255 -6.40 -6.14 15.10
N ALA A 256 -7.03 -5.45 14.18
CA ALA A 256 -6.64 -5.48 12.77
C ALA A 256 -5.30 -4.76 12.60
N LEU A 257 -4.50 -5.17 11.62
CA LEU A 257 -3.17 -4.58 11.37
C LEU A 257 -3.31 -3.40 10.41
N GLY A 258 -3.16 -2.17 10.92
CA GLY A 258 -3.30 -0.93 10.16
C GLY A 258 -2.04 -0.58 9.36
N TRP A 259 -2.20 -0.26 8.09
CA TRP A 259 -1.14 0.19 7.20
C TRP A 259 -1.48 1.54 6.55
N ILE A 260 -0.46 2.31 6.21
CA ILE A 260 -0.57 3.55 5.44
C ILE A 260 0.40 3.45 4.28
N ASP A 261 -0.12 3.51 3.06
CA ASP A 261 0.70 3.64 1.87
C ASP A 261 0.94 5.11 1.55
N THR A 262 2.09 5.40 1.01
CA THR A 262 2.61 6.75 0.95
C THR A 262 2.99 7.17 -0.47
N PHE A 263 3.29 8.44 -0.63
CA PHE A 263 4.03 8.99 -1.74
C PHE A 263 5.47 9.23 -1.30
N ALA A 264 6.44 8.64 -1.99
CA ALA A 264 7.86 8.84 -1.76
C ALA A 264 8.57 9.13 -3.08
N LEU A 265 9.47 10.09 -3.09
CA LEU A 265 10.23 10.48 -4.29
C LEU A 265 11.50 9.63 -4.38
N PRO A 266 11.69 8.79 -5.41
CA PRO A 266 12.94 8.06 -5.61
C PRO A 266 14.14 8.98 -5.70
N ALA A 267 15.32 8.53 -5.21
CA ALA A 267 16.52 9.38 -5.06
C ALA A 267 17.00 10.03 -6.36
N LYS A 268 16.73 9.38 -7.50
CA LYS A 268 17.10 9.90 -8.84
C LYS A 268 15.86 10.20 -9.69
N ALA A 269 14.74 10.54 -9.07
CA ALA A 269 13.56 11.02 -9.78
C ALA A 269 13.91 12.27 -10.62
N GLU A 270 13.49 12.26 -11.89
CA GLU A 270 13.79 13.32 -12.85
C GLU A 270 12.63 14.32 -12.94
N ASN A 271 11.36 13.84 -12.89
CA ASN A 271 10.16 14.65 -13.07
C ASN A 271 9.48 14.93 -11.70
N VAL A 272 10.25 15.52 -10.78
CA VAL A 272 9.81 15.78 -9.39
C VAL A 272 8.61 16.70 -9.32
N ASP A 273 8.54 17.73 -10.18
CA ASP A 273 7.40 18.66 -10.20
C ASP A 273 6.12 17.98 -10.72
N ALA A 274 6.24 17.06 -11.68
CA ALA A 274 5.13 16.21 -12.11
C ALA A 274 4.62 15.30 -10.97
N ALA A 275 5.54 14.75 -10.17
CA ALA A 275 5.18 13.95 -9.00
C ALA A 275 4.36 14.75 -7.98
N TYR A 276 4.76 15.98 -7.63
CA TYR A 276 3.98 16.84 -6.73
C TYR A 276 2.63 17.26 -7.33
N LYS A 277 2.57 17.53 -8.65
CA LYS A 277 1.29 17.78 -9.32
C LYS A 277 0.34 16.60 -9.21
N TRP A 278 0.85 15.35 -9.40
CA TRP A 278 0.06 14.15 -9.22
C TRP A 278 -0.43 13.97 -7.79
N ILE A 279 0.44 14.17 -6.79
CA ILE A 279 0.08 14.08 -5.37
C ILE A 279 -1.06 15.06 -5.07
N ASN A 280 -0.90 16.33 -5.38
CA ASN A 280 -1.93 17.33 -5.12
C ASN A 280 -3.21 17.07 -5.93
N PHE A 281 -3.11 16.52 -7.15
CA PHE A 281 -4.26 16.16 -7.96
C PHE A 281 -5.07 15.01 -7.36
N ILE A 282 -4.41 13.90 -7.02
CA ILE A 282 -5.11 12.70 -6.54
C ILE A 282 -5.68 12.90 -5.13
N MET A 283 -5.07 13.78 -4.34
CA MET A 283 -5.53 14.12 -2.99
C MET A 283 -6.67 15.15 -2.96
N ARG A 284 -7.09 15.73 -4.11
CA ARG A 284 -8.32 16.54 -4.16
C ARG A 284 -9.49 15.68 -3.70
N PRO A 285 -10.42 16.21 -2.87
CA PRO A 285 -11.50 15.41 -2.27
C PRO A 285 -12.32 14.59 -3.28
N GLU A 286 -12.63 15.16 -4.46
CA GLU A 286 -13.38 14.47 -5.49
C GLU A 286 -12.60 13.32 -6.16
N ASN A 287 -11.28 13.46 -6.36
CA ASN A 287 -10.45 12.44 -6.95
C ASN A 287 -10.13 11.33 -5.93
N ALA A 288 -9.88 11.72 -4.69
CA ALA A 288 -9.66 10.81 -3.58
C ALA A 288 -10.92 9.99 -3.26
N ALA A 289 -12.12 10.60 -3.31
CA ALA A 289 -13.37 9.88 -3.17
C ALA A 289 -13.58 8.91 -4.34
N TYR A 290 -13.33 9.34 -5.59
CA TYR A 290 -13.39 8.45 -6.74
C TYR A 290 -12.48 7.22 -6.56
N PHE A 291 -11.22 7.43 -6.12
CA PHE A 291 -10.30 6.34 -5.81
C PHE A 291 -10.90 5.38 -4.76
N THR A 292 -11.43 5.93 -3.66
CA THR A 292 -12.02 5.12 -2.58
C THR A 292 -13.24 4.32 -3.08
N GLU A 293 -14.08 4.90 -3.94
CA GLU A 293 -15.23 4.20 -4.55
C GLU A 293 -14.79 3.02 -5.42
N GLN A 294 -13.69 3.16 -6.18
CA GLN A 294 -13.19 2.09 -7.04
C GLN A 294 -12.47 0.99 -6.27
N GLU A 295 -11.64 1.37 -5.29
CA GLU A 295 -10.73 0.44 -4.61
C GLU A 295 -11.22 0.01 -3.21
N ASN A 296 -12.32 0.61 -2.70
CA ASN A 296 -12.79 0.44 -1.32
C ASN A 296 -11.68 0.71 -0.29
N THR A 297 -10.76 1.60 -0.60
CA THR A 297 -9.58 1.95 0.21
C THR A 297 -9.62 3.43 0.54
N PRO A 298 -9.76 3.81 1.81
CA PRO A 298 -9.83 5.22 2.19
C PRO A 298 -8.49 5.92 1.98
N THR A 299 -8.56 7.20 1.61
CA THR A 299 -7.36 8.04 1.43
C THR A 299 -7.10 8.90 2.67
N ALA A 300 -5.90 9.48 2.72
CA ALA A 300 -5.55 10.53 3.67
C ALA A 300 -6.08 11.91 3.27
N SER A 301 -6.97 12.01 2.27
CA SER A 301 -7.63 13.25 1.88
C SER A 301 -8.68 13.66 2.90
N LYS A 302 -8.58 14.92 3.39
CA LYS A 302 -9.36 15.44 4.52
C LYS A 302 -10.86 15.38 4.31
N ASP A 303 -11.34 15.70 3.11
CA ASP A 303 -12.78 15.85 2.84
C ASP A 303 -13.34 14.78 1.89
N ALA A 304 -12.54 13.78 1.51
CA ALA A 304 -12.97 12.71 0.60
C ALA A 304 -14.16 11.90 1.17
N GLY A 305 -14.14 11.61 2.48
CA GLY A 305 -15.18 10.84 3.14
C GLY A 305 -16.58 11.42 2.98
N SER A 306 -16.70 12.75 2.92
CA SER A 306 -18.00 13.43 2.74
C SER A 306 -18.62 13.21 1.34
N LYS A 307 -17.82 12.79 0.38
CA LYS A 307 -18.21 12.60 -1.03
C LYS A 307 -18.46 11.13 -1.39
N LEU A 308 -18.25 10.21 -0.46
CA LEU A 308 -18.48 8.78 -0.68
C LEU A 308 -19.97 8.45 -0.75
N SER A 309 -20.31 7.43 -1.54
CA SER A 309 -21.65 6.84 -1.56
C SER A 309 -22.01 6.21 -0.22
N GLU A 310 -23.31 6.12 0.05
CA GLU A 310 -23.80 5.45 1.27
C GLU A 310 -23.41 3.98 1.32
N ALA A 311 -23.29 3.31 0.17
CA ALA A 311 -22.85 1.92 0.10
C ALA A 311 -21.40 1.72 0.59
N VAL A 312 -20.48 2.61 0.19
CA VAL A 312 -19.08 2.57 0.64
C VAL A 312 -18.99 2.95 2.12
N LYS A 313 -19.69 4.01 2.57
CA LYS A 313 -19.76 4.38 3.99
C LYS A 313 -20.25 3.23 4.85
N ALA A 314 -21.33 2.53 4.43
CA ALA A 314 -21.88 1.41 5.18
C ALA A 314 -20.90 0.26 5.39
N ASN A 315 -19.93 0.04 4.48
CA ASN A 315 -18.87 -0.94 4.67
C ASN A 315 -17.95 -0.55 5.85
N PHE A 316 -17.54 0.73 5.90
CA PHE A 316 -16.71 1.22 6.99
C PHE A 316 -17.46 1.19 8.32
N ASP A 317 -18.69 1.69 8.38
CA ASP A 317 -19.51 1.73 9.60
C ASP A 317 -19.75 0.32 10.17
N ARG A 318 -19.99 -0.66 9.29
CA ARG A 318 -20.20 -2.06 9.67
C ARG A 318 -18.94 -2.72 10.24
N CYS A 319 -17.80 -2.50 9.61
CA CYS A 319 -16.57 -3.22 9.93
C CYS A 319 -15.68 -2.48 10.93
N PHE A 320 -15.84 -1.16 11.05
CA PHE A 320 -15.00 -0.30 11.87
C PHE A 320 -15.81 0.60 12.82
N PRO A 321 -16.63 0.02 13.72
CA PRO A 321 -17.20 0.81 14.81
C PRO A 321 -16.06 1.40 15.68
N PRO A 322 -16.31 2.46 16.49
CA PRO A 322 -15.27 3.17 17.24
C PRO A 322 -14.32 2.26 18.01
N ALA A 323 -14.84 1.27 18.72
CA ALA A 323 -14.01 0.34 19.49
C ALA A 323 -13.05 -0.51 18.64
N VAL A 324 -13.40 -0.79 17.37
CA VAL A 324 -12.52 -1.48 16.42
C VAL A 324 -11.43 -0.53 15.93
N ILE A 325 -11.79 0.72 15.63
CA ILE A 325 -10.83 1.76 15.22
C ILE A 325 -9.77 1.97 16.30
N ASP A 326 -10.21 2.10 17.55
CA ASP A 326 -9.31 2.31 18.70
C ASP A 326 -8.36 1.13 18.94
N ASN A 327 -8.74 -0.07 18.47
CA ASN A 327 -7.94 -1.31 18.60
C ASN A 327 -7.07 -1.62 17.39
N ILE A 328 -7.02 -0.77 16.36
CA ILE A 328 -6.14 -0.99 15.19
C ILE A 328 -4.68 -0.95 15.63
N GLN A 329 -3.95 -1.99 15.25
CA GLN A 329 -2.52 -2.12 15.49
C GLN A 329 -1.75 -1.56 14.28
N TRP A 330 -1.45 -0.26 14.34
CA TRP A 330 -0.74 0.42 13.26
C TRP A 330 0.72 -0.04 13.16
N TYR A 331 1.17 -0.35 11.95
CA TYR A 331 2.56 -0.72 11.71
C TYR A 331 3.52 0.43 12.04
N PRO A 332 4.40 0.29 13.05
CA PRO A 332 5.49 1.22 13.25
C PRO A 332 6.61 0.96 12.26
N PRO A 333 7.54 1.91 12.07
CA PRO A 333 8.77 1.68 11.31
C PRO A 333 9.49 0.42 11.78
N VAL A 334 9.77 -0.51 10.84
CA VAL A 334 10.44 -1.77 11.18
C VAL A 334 11.95 -1.58 11.24
N PRO A 335 12.65 -1.98 12.32
CA PRO A 335 14.10 -2.03 12.36
C PRO A 335 14.64 -3.03 11.33
N ALA A 336 15.69 -2.64 10.59
CA ALA A 336 16.27 -3.47 9.52
C ALA A 336 16.73 -4.85 10.01
N GLU A 337 17.26 -4.91 11.24
CA GLU A 337 17.66 -6.18 11.87
C GLU A 337 16.46 -7.13 12.04
N LEU A 338 15.33 -6.64 12.52
CA LEU A 338 14.13 -7.44 12.72
C LEU A 338 13.53 -7.89 11.39
N GLU A 339 13.51 -7.01 10.39
CA GLU A 339 13.07 -7.37 9.03
C GLU A 339 13.92 -8.49 8.44
N ALA A 340 15.24 -8.48 8.67
CA ALA A 340 16.14 -9.55 8.24
C ALA A 340 15.85 -10.89 8.96
N MET A 341 15.49 -10.85 10.25
CA MET A 341 15.06 -12.03 11.00
C MET A 341 13.75 -12.60 10.45
N GLU A 342 12.76 -11.74 10.20
CA GLU A 342 11.47 -12.10 9.59
C GLU A 342 11.67 -12.81 8.24
N GLY A 343 12.53 -12.29 7.38
CA GLY A 343 12.87 -12.88 6.09
C GLY A 343 13.39 -14.31 6.22
N LYS A 344 14.33 -14.54 7.13
CA LYS A 344 14.89 -15.89 7.39
C LYS A 344 13.82 -16.88 7.87
N VAL A 345 12.92 -16.46 8.75
CA VAL A 345 11.82 -17.30 9.26
C VAL A 345 10.84 -17.64 8.14
N LEU A 346 10.46 -16.66 7.32
CA LEU A 346 9.59 -16.90 6.16
C LEU A 346 10.21 -17.90 5.18
N ASP A 347 11.50 -17.82 4.93
CA ASP A 347 12.20 -18.74 4.03
C ASP A 347 12.25 -20.17 4.60
N LYS A 348 12.46 -20.34 5.90
CA LYS A 348 12.39 -21.65 6.57
C LYS A 348 10.99 -22.24 6.52
N ILE A 349 9.94 -21.44 6.80
CA ILE A 349 8.55 -21.89 6.70
C ILE A 349 8.24 -22.34 5.27
N LYS A 350 8.69 -21.61 4.24
CA LYS A 350 8.50 -22.00 2.84
C LYS A 350 9.20 -23.34 2.53
N ALA A 351 10.44 -23.50 3.00
CA ALA A 351 11.27 -24.67 2.73
C ALA A 351 10.86 -25.93 3.52
N ALA A 352 10.16 -25.80 4.64
CA ALA A 352 9.69 -26.94 5.42
C ALA A 352 8.66 -27.76 4.61
N ASN A 353 8.77 -29.11 4.64
CA ASN A 353 7.88 -30.04 3.96
C ASN A 353 6.57 -30.28 4.73
#